data_9963edc7d6e06ff107511f8975b77f2a
#
_entry.id   9963edc7d6e06ff107511f8975b77f2a
#
_cell.length_a   1.000
_cell.length_b   1.000
_cell.length_c   1.000
_cell.angle_alpha   90.00
_cell.angle_beta   90.00
_cell.angle_gamma   90.00
#
_symmetry.space_group_name_H-M   'P 1'
#
loop_
_entity.id
_entity.type
_entity.pdbx_description
1 polymer ?
#
loop_
_entity_poly.entity_id
_entity_poly.type
_entity_poly.pdbx_seq_one_letter_code
_entity_poly.pdbx_strand_id
1 'polypeptide(L)'
;AIKAIADAGFTDGGAINPVRNFRVAGSVNLKPNRDNFASKLIELHPEREFSLPQICEALHVTPAPADTASITSIRLKDDGGDDVLSWMSANGMIITPTNGEGWIGVVCPNSASHSDGNPEARYKPLDRSFCCYHEHCQDLDSKTFLTWVADNGGPKHTHGLREELLADVMNTALSKIEPSDMFTHDADDLIAEVERKELGRIEKADWFKRFAYIQEDDAYFDLIERREISRSTFNALFRHIDCRSIHTAARVLPAVSYDENRQTMGAKALVGITYAAGETVLVSRDGDIYGNRWRDARPTNLVEGDITPWLDHARSLVPNEDELEHILDVMAFKVQHPEIKINHAVLHGGDEGSGKDTFWAPFLWAVCGDNLRNRGIMDNDSVNSQWGYQLESEVLIINELKEPDASARRQLANKLKPIIAAPPEMLPINRKGLHPYMMLNRVFVLAFSNDPVPISLASQDRRWFCVWSHAPRMEPSAAAKLWTWYKNGGFSAIASWLVSRDISKFNPSASPMMTEFKANLVEHGMSMAESYLVEQMRNRVGEFAKGVIGSPFHSLCDRLAGSAPSGVKVPQAALLHALKEAGWIDCGRLKSREYDSKKHIYCAPELAEMNKSELRRAVEITEPPKMVVIK
;
A
#
# COMPACT_ATOMS: atom_id res chain seq x y z
N ALA A 1 -32.26 9.93 15.02
CA ALA A 1 -33.18 10.39 13.97
C ALA A 1 -32.57 10.21 12.57
N ILE A 2 -31.40 10.76 12.25
CA ILE A 2 -30.76 10.64 10.90
C ILE A 2 -30.58 9.17 10.50
N LYS A 3 -30.13 8.31 11.43
CA LYS A 3 -30.03 6.87 11.20
C LYS A 3 -31.39 6.23 10.86
N ALA A 4 -32.44 6.59 11.56
CA ALA A 4 -33.78 6.07 11.29
C ALA A 4 -34.34 6.52 9.93
N ILE A 5 -33.99 7.72 9.47
CA ILE A 5 -34.30 8.23 8.12
C ILE A 5 -33.54 7.44 7.05
N ALA A 6 -32.25 7.10 7.30
CA ALA A 6 -31.46 6.28 6.41
C ALA A 6 -31.97 4.82 6.37
N ASP A 7 -32.26 4.23 7.51
CA ASP A 7 -32.80 2.86 7.63
C ASP A 7 -34.18 2.72 6.95
N ALA A 8 -34.94 3.80 6.87
CA ALA A 8 -36.20 3.88 6.13
C ALA A 8 -36.03 4.11 4.62
N GLY A 9 -34.82 4.21 4.12
CA GLY A 9 -34.50 4.34 2.69
C GLY A 9 -34.63 5.73 2.08
N PHE A 10 -34.87 6.78 2.89
CA PHE A 10 -34.93 8.16 2.39
C PHE A 10 -33.58 8.79 2.11
N THR A 11 -32.49 8.18 2.58
CA THR A 11 -31.10 8.58 2.27
C THR A 11 -30.19 7.36 2.29
N ASP A 12 -28.99 7.45 1.70
CA ASP A 12 -28.04 6.34 1.74
C ASP A 12 -27.43 6.17 3.15
N GLY A 13 -27.00 4.94 3.48
CA GLY A 13 -26.40 4.61 4.78
C GLY A 13 -25.14 5.43 5.10
N GLY A 14 -24.50 6.02 4.09
CA GLY A 14 -23.36 6.92 4.28
C GLY A 14 -23.74 8.34 4.70
N ALA A 15 -25.03 8.71 4.66
CA ALA A 15 -25.52 10.02 5.08
C ALA A 15 -25.73 10.15 6.60
N ILE A 16 -25.40 9.12 7.37
CA ILE A 16 -25.54 9.11 8.84
C ILE A 16 -24.55 10.06 9.52
N ASN A 17 -23.44 10.39 8.87
CA ASN A 17 -22.43 11.29 9.42
C ASN A 17 -22.87 12.76 9.29
N PRO A 18 -22.99 13.52 10.38
CA PRO A 18 -23.41 14.94 10.37
C PRO A 18 -22.40 15.86 9.67
N VAL A 19 -21.17 15.43 9.45
CA VAL A 19 -20.10 16.23 8.81
C VAL A 19 -19.87 15.76 7.37
N ARG A 20 -20.90 15.64 6.57
CA ARG A 20 -20.78 15.20 5.18
C ARG A 20 -20.78 16.38 4.20
N ASN A 21 -19.84 16.38 3.26
CA ASN A 21 -19.85 17.32 2.15
C ASN A 21 -20.95 16.96 1.14
N PHE A 22 -21.87 17.87 0.90
CA PHE A 22 -22.88 17.74 -0.14
C PHE A 22 -22.40 18.35 -1.46
N ARG A 23 -22.93 17.85 -2.57
CA ARG A 23 -22.65 18.44 -3.87
C ARG A 23 -23.35 19.79 -4.02
N VAL A 24 -22.64 20.76 -4.55
CA VAL A 24 -23.22 22.07 -4.89
C VAL A 24 -24.16 21.88 -6.08
N ALA A 25 -25.32 22.55 -6.05
CA ALA A 25 -26.24 22.58 -7.18
C ALA A 25 -25.52 23.03 -8.45
N GLY A 26 -25.74 22.34 -9.58
CA GLY A 26 -25.04 22.58 -10.84
C GLY A 26 -23.74 21.78 -11.02
N SER A 27 -23.21 21.13 -9.98
CA SER A 27 -22.04 20.24 -10.13
C SER A 27 -22.40 18.94 -10.85
N VAL A 28 -21.47 18.40 -11.65
CA VAL A 28 -21.65 17.17 -12.41
C VAL A 28 -20.96 16.00 -11.69
N ASN A 29 -21.62 14.84 -11.66
CA ASN A 29 -21.05 13.62 -11.11
C ASN A 29 -20.20 12.91 -12.18
N LEU A 30 -18.89 13.09 -12.12
CA LEU A 30 -17.95 12.49 -13.07
C LEU A 30 -17.53 11.05 -12.72
N LYS A 31 -18.15 10.40 -11.71
CA LYS A 31 -17.82 9.01 -11.40
C LYS A 31 -18.27 8.08 -12.55
N PRO A 32 -17.46 7.07 -12.90
CA PRO A 32 -17.88 6.03 -13.82
C PRO A 32 -19.24 5.43 -13.38
N ASN A 33 -20.11 5.08 -14.34
CA ASN A 33 -21.46 4.53 -14.12
C ASN A 33 -22.49 5.50 -13.51
N ARG A 34 -22.31 6.81 -13.63
CA ARG A 34 -23.28 7.82 -13.17
C ARG A 34 -23.74 8.77 -14.29
N ASP A 35 -23.51 8.43 -15.55
CA ASP A 35 -23.96 9.13 -16.77
C ASP A 35 -23.79 10.66 -16.72
N ASN A 36 -22.71 11.13 -16.07
CA ASN A 36 -22.44 12.56 -15.85
C ASN A 36 -23.64 13.31 -15.22
N PHE A 37 -24.35 12.65 -14.31
CA PHE A 37 -25.53 13.22 -13.66
C PHE A 37 -25.23 14.58 -13.04
N ALA A 38 -25.95 15.61 -13.48
CA ALA A 38 -25.86 16.95 -12.93
C ALA A 38 -26.78 17.11 -11.73
N SER A 39 -26.23 17.62 -10.62
CA SER A 39 -27.03 18.01 -9.45
C SER A 39 -27.87 19.24 -9.80
N LYS A 40 -29.18 19.14 -9.67
CA LYS A 40 -30.09 20.27 -9.90
C LYS A 40 -30.71 20.72 -8.60
N LEU A 41 -30.76 22.01 -8.40
CA LEU A 41 -31.63 22.59 -7.38
C LEU A 41 -33.06 22.59 -7.93
N ILE A 42 -33.93 21.78 -7.35
CA ILE A 42 -35.34 21.68 -7.78
C ILE A 42 -36.14 22.79 -7.15
N GLU A 43 -35.99 22.97 -5.84
CA GLU A 43 -36.71 23.95 -5.06
C GLU A 43 -35.88 24.39 -3.85
N LEU A 44 -35.92 25.65 -3.48
CA LEU A 44 -35.25 26.21 -2.33
C LEU A 44 -36.20 27.18 -1.61
N HIS A 45 -36.51 26.86 -0.37
CA HIS A 45 -37.35 27.69 0.51
C HIS A 45 -36.55 28.07 1.76
N PRO A 46 -35.66 29.05 1.68
CA PRO A 46 -34.79 29.44 2.81
C PRO A 46 -35.58 29.98 4.01
N GLU A 47 -36.83 30.36 3.80
CA GLU A 47 -37.75 30.83 4.85
C GLU A 47 -38.43 29.64 5.63
N ARG A 48 -38.26 28.41 5.18
CA ARG A 48 -38.84 27.23 5.80
C ARG A 48 -37.78 26.48 6.58
N GLU A 49 -37.88 26.55 7.88
CA GLU A 49 -37.06 25.75 8.80
C GLU A 49 -37.89 24.61 9.39
N PHE A 50 -37.38 23.40 9.38
CA PHE A 50 -38.04 22.23 9.97
C PHE A 50 -37.16 21.67 11.08
N SER A 51 -37.75 21.48 12.24
CA SER A 51 -37.08 20.73 13.30
C SER A 51 -37.00 19.24 12.95
N LEU A 52 -36.02 18.55 13.49
CA LEU A 52 -35.84 17.11 13.25
C LEU A 52 -37.08 16.26 13.62
N PRO A 53 -37.82 16.53 14.71
CA PRO A 53 -39.09 15.86 14.98
C PRO A 53 -40.12 16.06 13.87
N GLN A 54 -40.27 17.27 13.33
CA GLN A 54 -41.20 17.55 12.24
C GLN A 54 -40.83 16.78 10.96
N ILE A 55 -39.53 16.64 10.66
CA ILE A 55 -39.07 15.84 9.52
C ILE A 55 -39.41 14.36 9.75
N CYS A 56 -39.15 13.84 10.93
CA CYS A 56 -39.46 12.45 11.26
C CYS A 56 -40.98 12.16 11.19
N GLU A 57 -41.80 13.08 11.65
CA GLU A 57 -43.25 12.99 11.55
C GLU A 57 -43.74 13.00 10.09
N ALA A 58 -43.23 13.93 9.29
CA ALA A 58 -43.58 14.04 7.87
C ALA A 58 -43.17 12.84 7.04
N LEU A 59 -42.03 12.18 7.39
CA LEU A 59 -41.54 10.98 6.74
C LEU A 59 -42.10 9.70 7.35
N HIS A 60 -42.97 9.78 8.37
CA HIS A 60 -43.48 8.64 9.13
C HIS A 60 -42.38 7.73 9.72
N VAL A 61 -41.26 8.34 10.13
CA VAL A 61 -40.12 7.64 10.72
C VAL A 61 -40.13 7.85 12.21
N THR A 62 -40.18 6.77 12.97
CA THR A 62 -40.06 6.83 14.43
C THR A 62 -38.57 6.76 14.78
N PRO A 63 -37.97 7.85 15.29
CA PRO A 63 -36.61 7.77 15.82
C PRO A 63 -36.66 6.78 16.99
N ALA A 64 -35.66 5.88 17.04
CA ALA A 64 -35.45 5.14 18.28
C ALA A 64 -35.40 6.17 19.43
N PRO A 65 -36.08 5.88 20.59
CA PRO A 65 -35.93 6.76 21.73
C PRO A 65 -34.46 7.04 21.89
N ALA A 66 -34.10 8.32 22.04
CA ALA A 66 -32.78 8.64 22.51
C ALA A 66 -32.61 7.75 23.73
N ASP A 67 -31.70 6.79 23.65
CA ASP A 67 -31.23 6.16 24.86
C ASP A 67 -30.83 7.34 25.75
N THR A 68 -31.73 7.70 26.65
CA THR A 68 -31.34 8.24 27.93
C THR A 68 -30.59 7.06 28.55
N ALA A 69 -29.41 6.77 27.96
CA ALA A 69 -28.38 6.12 28.70
C ALA A 69 -28.27 6.99 29.93
N SER A 70 -28.96 6.53 31.02
CA SER A 70 -28.59 6.95 32.34
C SER A 70 -27.08 6.98 32.29
N ILE A 71 -26.50 8.13 32.63
CA ILE A 71 -25.07 8.30 32.77
C ILE A 71 -24.67 7.31 33.87
N THR A 72 -24.63 6.03 33.50
CA THR A 72 -23.94 5.00 34.25
C THR A 72 -22.50 5.35 33.99
N SER A 73 -21.85 5.93 35.01
CA SER A 73 -20.45 6.21 35.06
C SER A 73 -19.70 5.10 34.33
N ILE A 74 -19.32 5.37 33.06
CA ILE A 74 -18.42 4.49 32.32
C ILE A 74 -17.15 4.53 33.14
N ARG A 75 -16.87 3.47 33.90
CA ARG A 75 -15.54 3.28 34.50
C ARG A 75 -14.60 3.09 33.34
N LEU A 76 -13.94 4.19 32.95
CA LEU A 76 -12.81 4.14 32.06
C LEU A 76 -11.80 3.17 32.69
N LYS A 77 -11.25 2.25 31.91
CA LYS A 77 -10.04 1.54 32.29
C LYS A 77 -9.03 2.62 32.66
N ASP A 78 -8.38 2.46 33.81
CA ASP A 78 -7.33 3.32 34.29
C ASP A 78 -6.28 3.48 33.18
N ASP A 79 -6.32 4.63 32.51
CA ASP A 79 -5.44 4.95 31.38
C ASP A 79 -4.21 5.75 31.84
N GLY A 80 -3.70 5.42 33.02
CA GLY A 80 -2.40 5.89 33.52
C GLY A 80 -2.45 7.17 34.34
N GLY A 81 -3.51 7.39 35.12
CA GLY A 81 -3.43 8.31 36.27
C GLY A 81 -3.48 9.80 35.94
N ASP A 82 -4.22 10.24 34.87
CA ASP A 82 -4.49 11.66 34.69
C ASP A 82 -5.52 12.14 35.72
N ASP A 83 -5.05 12.98 36.65
CA ASP A 83 -5.86 13.53 37.75
C ASP A 83 -6.92 14.54 37.27
N VAL A 84 -6.69 15.23 36.13
CA VAL A 84 -7.71 16.07 35.46
C VAL A 84 -8.85 15.19 34.94
N LEU A 85 -8.52 14.07 34.26
CA LEU A 85 -9.51 13.11 33.79
C LEU A 85 -10.27 12.47 34.94
N SER A 86 -9.55 12.11 36.04
CA SER A 86 -10.15 11.55 37.24
C SER A 86 -11.10 12.54 37.92
N TRP A 87 -10.74 13.82 37.96
CA TRP A 87 -11.59 14.88 38.45
C TRP A 87 -12.84 15.08 37.55
N MET A 88 -12.68 15.12 36.23
CA MET A 88 -13.81 15.21 35.29
C MET A 88 -14.76 14.02 35.42
N SER A 89 -14.22 12.82 35.59
CA SER A 89 -14.99 11.62 35.80
C SER A 89 -15.81 11.68 37.11
N ALA A 90 -15.18 12.13 38.18
CA ALA A 90 -15.84 12.30 39.51
C ALA A 90 -16.96 13.35 39.48
N ASN A 91 -16.85 14.35 38.60
CA ASN A 91 -17.85 15.41 38.39
C ASN A 91 -18.85 15.12 37.28
N GLY A 92 -18.89 13.90 36.73
CA GLY A 92 -19.86 13.47 35.71
C GLY A 92 -19.67 14.16 34.35
N MET A 93 -18.48 14.63 34.04
CA MET A 93 -18.20 15.38 32.80
C MET A 93 -17.80 14.49 31.61
N ILE A 94 -17.71 13.18 31.77
CA ILE A 94 -17.35 12.27 30.67
C ILE A 94 -18.61 11.90 29.89
N ILE A 95 -18.60 12.12 28.56
CA ILE A 95 -19.71 11.84 27.65
C ILE A 95 -19.46 10.59 26.82
N THR A 96 -18.26 10.51 26.17
CA THR A 96 -17.90 9.37 25.30
C THR A 96 -16.54 8.81 25.66
N PRO A 97 -16.34 7.48 25.49
CA PRO A 97 -15.05 6.84 25.78
C PRO A 97 -13.94 7.31 24.82
N THR A 98 -12.72 6.97 25.15
CA THR A 98 -11.52 7.27 24.36
C THR A 98 -11.64 6.71 22.92
N ASN A 99 -11.41 7.55 21.93
CA ASN A 99 -11.34 7.13 20.52
C ASN A 99 -9.94 6.60 20.16
N GLY A 100 -9.77 6.13 18.93
CA GLY A 100 -8.50 5.59 18.41
C GLY A 100 -7.32 6.59 18.39
N GLU A 101 -7.58 7.89 18.55
CA GLU A 101 -6.58 8.97 18.60
C GLU A 101 -6.30 9.46 20.03
N GLY A 102 -6.91 8.84 21.04
CA GLY A 102 -6.74 9.19 22.45
C GLY A 102 -7.60 10.34 22.94
N TRP A 103 -8.61 10.79 22.17
CA TRP A 103 -9.55 11.82 22.59
C TRP A 103 -10.76 11.24 23.30
N ILE A 104 -11.19 11.90 24.38
CA ILE A 104 -12.35 11.56 25.21
C ILE A 104 -13.39 12.66 25.02
N GLY A 105 -14.64 12.28 24.85
CA GLY A 105 -15.74 13.25 24.83
C GLY A 105 -16.08 13.71 26.25
N VAL A 106 -16.03 15.00 26.47
CA VAL A 106 -16.27 15.63 27.77
C VAL A 106 -17.27 16.76 27.67
N VAL A 107 -17.87 17.13 28.81
CA VAL A 107 -18.78 18.28 28.86
C VAL A 107 -17.99 19.58 28.72
N CYS A 108 -18.37 20.42 27.75
CA CYS A 108 -17.78 21.73 27.61
C CYS A 108 -18.20 22.66 28.76
N PRO A 109 -17.27 23.41 29.38
CA PRO A 109 -17.61 24.43 30.37
C PRO A 109 -18.67 25.43 29.90
N ASN A 110 -18.67 25.77 28.62
CA ASN A 110 -19.60 26.70 27.98
C ASN A 110 -20.83 26.02 27.36
N SER A 111 -21.11 24.77 27.70
CA SER A 111 -22.18 23.96 27.09
C SER A 111 -23.56 24.60 27.13
N ALA A 112 -23.85 25.40 28.15
CA ALA A 112 -25.12 26.14 28.27
C ALA A 112 -25.32 27.19 27.16
N SER A 113 -24.25 27.61 26.50
CA SER A 113 -24.27 28.59 25.39
C SER A 113 -24.23 27.95 24.02
N HIS A 114 -24.19 26.61 23.92
CA HIS A 114 -24.16 25.90 22.65
C HIS A 114 -25.50 26.00 21.93
N SER A 115 -25.50 26.56 20.74
CA SER A 115 -26.71 26.84 19.95
C SER A 115 -27.40 25.58 19.45
N ASP A 116 -26.68 24.46 19.33
CA ASP A 116 -27.20 23.15 18.90
C ASP A 116 -27.60 22.24 20.07
N GLY A 117 -27.39 22.70 21.31
CA GLY A 117 -27.69 21.94 22.53
C GLY A 117 -26.75 20.75 22.78
N ASN A 118 -25.70 20.57 21.97
CA ASN A 118 -24.72 19.49 22.17
C ASN A 118 -23.65 19.93 23.18
N PRO A 119 -23.56 19.30 24.38
CA PRO A 119 -22.60 19.71 25.39
C PRO A 119 -21.17 19.21 25.11
N GLU A 120 -20.93 18.44 24.07
CA GLU A 120 -19.71 17.66 23.89
C GLU A 120 -18.53 18.55 23.42
N ALA A 121 -17.42 18.44 24.14
CA ALA A 121 -16.10 18.88 23.76
C ALA A 121 -15.14 17.69 23.81
N ARG A 122 -13.87 17.88 23.48
CA ARG A 122 -12.86 16.82 23.44
C ARG A 122 -11.72 17.13 24.40
N TYR A 123 -11.30 16.12 25.14
CA TYR A 123 -10.13 16.18 26.02
C TYR A 123 -9.19 15.01 25.74
N LYS A 124 -7.89 15.29 25.75
CA LYS A 124 -6.85 14.28 25.50
C LYS A 124 -5.92 14.20 26.72
N PRO A 125 -5.96 13.08 27.49
CA PRO A 125 -5.17 12.95 28.72
C PRO A 125 -3.66 12.98 28.52
N LEU A 126 -3.18 12.56 27.34
CA LEU A 126 -1.75 12.43 27.05
C LEU A 126 -0.99 13.74 27.23
N ASP A 127 -1.55 14.83 26.75
CA ASP A 127 -0.95 16.17 26.73
C ASP A 127 -1.86 17.24 27.33
N ARG A 128 -2.96 16.83 27.96
CA ARG A 128 -4.00 17.70 28.53
C ARG A 128 -4.57 18.70 27.53
N SER A 129 -4.64 18.29 26.25
CA SER A 129 -5.27 19.09 25.20
C SER A 129 -6.79 19.08 25.36
N PHE A 130 -7.39 20.26 25.14
CA PHE A 130 -8.84 20.44 25.11
C PHE A 130 -9.26 21.19 23.85
N CYS A 131 -10.37 20.81 23.25
CA CYS A 131 -10.98 21.57 22.15
C CYS A 131 -12.50 21.45 22.17
N CYS A 132 -13.17 22.56 21.87
CA CYS A 132 -14.58 22.62 21.56
C CYS A 132 -14.75 23.26 20.17
N TYR A 133 -15.58 22.66 19.31
CA TYR A 133 -15.75 23.09 17.93
C TYR A 133 -16.86 24.15 17.75
N HIS A 134 -17.53 24.58 18.83
CA HIS A 134 -18.57 25.59 18.76
C HIS A 134 -17.93 26.99 18.63
N GLU A 135 -18.49 27.81 17.75
CA GLU A 135 -17.93 29.11 17.35
C GLU A 135 -17.66 30.05 18.55
N HIS A 136 -18.55 30.08 19.54
CA HIS A 136 -18.39 30.91 20.75
C HIS A 136 -17.43 30.31 21.79
N CYS A 137 -16.81 29.14 21.50
CA CYS A 137 -15.79 28.52 22.34
C CYS A 137 -14.38 28.70 21.78
N GLN A 138 -14.14 29.56 20.77
CA GLN A 138 -12.82 29.76 20.16
C GLN A 138 -11.76 30.22 21.15
N ASP A 139 -12.14 30.95 22.18
CA ASP A 139 -11.23 31.42 23.22
C ASP A 139 -11.01 30.39 24.36
N LEU A 140 -11.75 29.28 24.33
CA LEU A 140 -11.63 28.19 25.31
C LEU A 140 -10.59 27.18 24.82
N ASP A 141 -9.34 27.59 24.80
CA ASP A 141 -8.21 26.72 24.49
C ASP A 141 -7.83 25.79 25.66
N SER A 142 -6.86 24.90 25.48
CA SER A 142 -6.40 23.94 26.49
C SER A 142 -5.92 24.62 27.78
N LYS A 143 -5.27 25.78 27.68
CA LYS A 143 -4.78 26.53 28.84
C LYS A 143 -5.93 27.14 29.64
N THR A 144 -6.87 27.75 28.95
CA THR A 144 -8.07 28.36 29.54
C THR A 144 -8.95 27.29 30.19
N PHE A 145 -9.09 26.13 29.53
CA PHE A 145 -9.79 24.98 30.10
C PHE A 145 -9.17 24.47 31.40
N LEU A 146 -7.84 24.28 31.44
CA LEU A 146 -7.13 23.82 32.66
C LEU A 146 -7.20 24.85 33.77
N THR A 147 -7.20 26.13 33.45
CA THR A 147 -7.43 27.20 34.45
C THR A 147 -8.84 27.07 35.00
N TRP A 148 -9.86 26.89 34.15
CA TRP A 148 -11.23 26.67 34.59
C TRP A 148 -11.37 25.42 35.47
N VAL A 149 -10.70 24.31 35.14
CA VAL A 149 -10.66 23.09 36.00
C VAL A 149 -10.13 23.45 37.39
N ALA A 150 -9.00 24.15 37.48
CA ALA A 150 -8.41 24.56 38.74
C ALA A 150 -9.34 25.49 39.54
N ASP A 151 -10.01 26.43 38.90
CA ASP A 151 -10.93 27.39 39.57
C ASP A 151 -12.21 26.69 40.07
N ASN A 152 -12.58 25.54 39.49
CA ASN A 152 -13.71 24.71 39.92
C ASN A 152 -13.32 23.55 40.85
N GLY A 153 -12.16 23.66 41.53
CA GLY A 153 -11.73 22.70 42.53
C GLY A 153 -11.02 21.47 42.00
N GLY A 154 -10.66 21.46 40.72
CA GLY A 154 -9.83 20.43 40.10
C GLY A 154 -8.33 20.66 40.28
N PRO A 155 -7.51 19.74 39.82
CA PRO A 155 -6.05 19.84 39.91
C PRO A 155 -5.49 20.97 39.04
N LYS A 156 -4.36 21.54 39.46
CA LYS A 156 -3.66 22.62 38.75
C LYS A 156 -2.58 22.05 37.86
N HIS A 157 -2.81 22.12 36.54
CA HIS A 157 -1.84 21.67 35.55
C HIS A 157 -1.67 22.69 34.41
N THR A 158 -0.59 22.50 33.64
CA THR A 158 -0.34 23.24 32.40
C THR A 158 -0.59 22.31 31.21
N HIS A 159 -0.98 22.89 30.09
CA HIS A 159 -1.06 22.16 28.82
C HIS A 159 0.36 21.72 28.37
N GLY A 160 0.51 20.45 28.02
CA GLY A 160 1.75 19.83 27.56
C GLY A 160 1.81 18.34 27.93
N LEU A 161 2.82 17.66 27.42
CA LEU A 161 3.06 16.25 27.78
C LEU A 161 3.22 16.11 29.28
N ARG A 162 2.55 15.12 29.86
CA ARG A 162 2.57 14.86 31.30
C ARG A 162 3.95 14.36 31.73
N GLU A 163 4.59 15.08 32.67
CA GLU A 163 5.90 14.69 33.24
C GLU A 163 5.87 13.30 33.87
N GLU A 164 4.73 12.89 34.43
CA GLU A 164 4.53 11.58 35.07
C GLU A 164 4.54 10.44 33.99
N LEU A 165 4.03 10.70 32.78
CA LEU A 165 4.09 9.73 31.69
C LEU A 165 5.51 9.61 31.12
N LEU A 166 6.29 10.67 31.11
CA LEU A 166 7.71 10.61 30.76
C LEU A 166 8.47 9.73 31.77
N ALA A 167 8.20 9.86 33.06
CA ALA A 167 8.78 9.01 34.09
C ALA A 167 8.31 7.54 33.98
N ASP A 168 7.03 7.30 33.62
CA ASP A 168 6.47 5.95 33.52
C ASP A 168 6.89 5.24 32.21
N VAL A 169 7.01 5.99 31.11
CA VAL A 169 7.62 5.50 29.86
C VAL A 169 9.09 5.20 30.05
N MET A 170 9.81 6.03 30.77
CA MET A 170 11.21 5.77 31.15
C MET A 170 11.33 4.57 32.09
N ASN A 171 10.49 4.44 33.10
CA ASN A 171 10.50 3.30 34.03
C ASN A 171 10.06 2.00 33.33
N THR A 172 9.10 2.06 32.41
CA THR A 172 8.65 0.91 31.59
C THR A 172 9.71 0.52 30.56
N ALA A 173 10.43 1.47 29.98
CA ALA A 173 11.57 1.21 29.13
C ALA A 173 12.75 0.61 29.93
N LEU A 174 13.06 1.17 31.09
CA LEU A 174 14.11 0.69 31.99
C LEU A 174 13.79 -0.68 32.61
N SER A 175 12.53 -1.00 32.90
CA SER A 175 12.12 -2.32 33.41
C SER A 175 12.13 -3.44 32.36
N LYS A 176 12.25 -3.11 31.08
CA LYS A 176 12.39 -4.07 29.96
C LYS A 176 13.84 -4.30 29.54
N ILE A 177 14.79 -3.60 30.13
CA ILE A 177 16.22 -3.75 29.87
C ILE A 177 16.79 -4.67 30.96
N GLU A 178 17.25 -5.88 30.54
CA GLU A 178 18.03 -6.75 31.41
C GLU A 178 19.30 -6.01 31.88
N PRO A 179 19.81 -6.25 33.10
CA PRO A 179 21.00 -5.57 33.61
C PRO A 179 22.25 -5.71 32.73
N SER A 180 22.30 -6.72 31.85
CA SER A 180 23.38 -6.92 30.86
C SER A 180 23.32 -5.93 29.70
N ASP A 181 22.15 -5.34 29.41
CA ASP A 181 21.96 -4.43 28.28
C ASP A 181 22.18 -2.96 28.67
N MET A 182 22.27 -2.69 29.96
CA MET A 182 22.51 -1.34 30.49
C MET A 182 23.90 -0.76 30.17
N PHE A 183 24.81 -1.56 29.62
CA PHE A 183 26.18 -1.11 29.33
C PHE A 183 26.43 -0.76 27.85
N THR A 184 25.44 -0.81 26.98
CA THR A 184 25.61 -0.59 25.52
C THR A 184 24.88 0.63 24.93
N HIS A 185 23.97 1.27 25.68
CA HIS A 185 23.38 2.54 25.29
C HIS A 185 23.40 3.53 26.44
N ASP A 186 24.10 4.64 26.24
CA ASP A 186 24.06 5.78 27.15
C ASP A 186 22.61 6.26 27.29
N ALA A 187 22.14 6.46 28.54
CA ALA A 187 20.82 7.06 28.81
C ALA A 187 20.68 8.42 28.12
N ASP A 188 21.78 9.12 27.88
CA ASP A 188 21.87 10.36 27.13
C ASP A 188 21.54 10.15 25.63
N ASP A 189 21.83 9.00 25.05
CA ASP A 189 21.46 8.70 23.65
C ASP A 189 19.96 8.41 23.49
N LEU A 190 19.31 7.80 24.48
CA LEU A 190 17.85 7.60 24.48
C LEU A 190 17.09 8.91 24.72
N ILE A 191 17.59 9.75 25.66
CA ILE A 191 17.07 11.11 25.89
C ILE A 191 17.27 11.95 24.61
N ALA A 192 18.45 11.89 24.00
CA ALA A 192 18.73 12.56 22.73
C ALA A 192 17.87 12.05 21.58
N GLU A 193 17.43 10.79 21.58
CA GLU A 193 16.51 10.25 20.57
C GLU A 193 15.06 10.72 20.79
N VAL A 194 14.60 10.82 22.02
CA VAL A 194 13.29 11.42 22.38
C VAL A 194 13.30 12.92 22.06
N GLU A 195 14.36 13.63 22.42
CA GLU A 195 14.53 15.05 22.09
C GLU A 195 14.67 15.30 20.58
N ARG A 196 15.30 14.40 19.83
CA ARG A 196 15.35 14.45 18.35
C ARG A 196 13.98 14.34 17.70
N LYS A 197 13.00 13.70 18.34
CA LYS A 197 11.62 13.57 17.80
C LYS A 197 10.79 14.84 17.97
N GLU A 198 11.17 15.75 18.86
CA GLU A 198 10.47 17.01 19.06
C GLU A 198 11.00 18.11 18.14
N LEU A 199 10.53 18.12 16.89
CA LEU A 199 10.91 19.11 15.89
C LEU A 199 10.82 20.57 16.36
N GLY A 200 9.84 20.90 17.20
CA GLY A 200 9.62 22.26 17.71
C GLY A 200 10.68 22.75 18.73
N ARG A 201 11.50 21.86 19.28
CA ARG A 201 12.57 22.21 20.25
C ARG A 201 13.93 22.43 19.62
N ILE A 202 14.08 22.25 18.30
CA ILE A 202 15.35 22.41 17.59
C ILE A 202 15.75 23.88 17.58
N GLU A 203 16.97 24.18 18.03
CA GLU A 203 17.51 25.53 17.98
C GLU A 203 17.74 26.01 16.54
N LYS A 204 17.62 27.33 16.33
CA LYS A 204 17.82 27.94 15.02
C LYS A 204 19.17 27.59 14.38
N ALA A 205 20.23 27.44 15.19
CA ALA A 205 21.57 27.07 14.73
C ALA A 205 21.64 25.67 14.08
N ASP A 206 20.77 24.75 14.52
CA ASP A 206 20.74 23.37 14.03
C ASP A 206 19.84 23.18 12.81
N TRP A 207 19.02 24.14 12.45
CA TRP A 207 18.17 24.07 11.25
C TRP A 207 18.98 23.73 10.00
N PHE A 208 20.13 24.39 9.84
CA PHE A 208 20.98 24.30 8.64
C PHE A 208 21.72 22.96 8.53
N LYS A 209 21.84 22.23 9.63
CA LYS A 209 22.38 20.87 9.66
C LYS A 209 21.29 19.82 9.44
N ARG A 210 20.07 20.09 9.94
CA ARG A 210 18.97 19.14 9.93
C ARG A 210 18.09 19.21 8.71
N PHE A 211 17.85 20.41 8.17
CA PHE A 211 16.98 20.62 7.03
C PHE A 211 17.77 20.98 5.79
N ALA A 212 17.38 20.40 4.65
CA ALA A 212 17.84 20.78 3.33
C ALA A 212 16.67 21.40 2.53
N TYR A 213 16.93 22.44 1.77
CA TYR A 213 15.90 23.06 0.93
C TYR A 213 15.62 22.23 -0.31
N ILE A 214 14.37 21.98 -0.63
CA ILE A 214 13.90 21.28 -1.83
C ILE A 214 13.46 22.32 -2.85
N GLN A 215 14.10 22.33 -4.03
CA GLN A 215 13.85 23.34 -5.06
C GLN A 215 12.50 23.13 -5.77
N GLU A 216 12.16 21.89 -6.14
CA GLU A 216 10.96 21.57 -6.91
C GLU A 216 9.66 21.89 -6.16
N ASP A 217 9.64 21.67 -4.84
CA ASP A 217 8.43 21.79 -4.02
C ASP A 217 8.40 23.05 -3.14
N ASP A 218 9.44 23.92 -3.18
CA ASP A 218 9.62 25.04 -2.25
C ASP A 218 9.37 24.62 -0.80
N ALA A 219 10.04 23.55 -0.38
CA ALA A 219 9.86 22.88 0.89
C ALA A 219 11.21 22.56 1.55
N TYR A 220 11.18 21.88 2.68
CA TYR A 220 12.37 21.44 3.41
C TYR A 220 12.35 19.94 3.59
N PHE A 221 13.51 19.30 3.45
CA PHE A 221 13.71 17.88 3.74
C PHE A 221 14.39 17.73 5.10
N ASP A 222 13.73 17.04 6.04
CA ASP A 222 14.32 16.64 7.31
C ASP A 222 15.28 15.47 7.09
N LEU A 223 16.57 15.72 7.21
CA LEU A 223 17.64 14.74 6.98
C LEU A 223 17.63 13.59 8.01
N ILE A 224 17.03 13.80 9.19
CA ILE A 224 16.92 12.79 10.24
C ILE A 224 15.65 11.95 10.03
N GLU A 225 14.49 12.62 9.93
CA GLU A 225 13.21 11.92 9.81
C GLU A 225 12.91 11.43 8.40
N ARG A 226 13.72 11.84 7.41
CA ARG A 226 13.56 11.46 5.99
C ARG A 226 12.19 11.81 5.43
N ARG A 227 11.71 13.00 5.74
CA ARG A 227 10.41 13.49 5.28
C ARG A 227 10.45 14.94 4.84
N GLU A 228 9.50 15.30 3.99
CA GLU A 228 9.31 16.67 3.55
C GLU A 228 8.51 17.46 4.59
N ILE A 229 8.82 18.73 4.71
CA ILE A 229 8.12 19.69 5.55
C ILE A 229 7.83 20.91 4.68
N SER A 230 6.55 21.24 4.52
CA SER A 230 6.15 22.43 3.77
C SER A 230 6.63 23.71 4.47
N ARG A 231 6.78 24.80 3.74
CA ARG A 231 7.10 26.11 4.31
C ARG A 231 6.13 26.53 5.41
N SER A 232 4.84 26.27 5.21
CA SER A 232 3.81 26.58 6.21
C SER A 232 4.00 25.77 7.49
N THR A 233 4.29 24.47 7.36
CA THR A 233 4.58 23.58 8.50
C THR A 233 5.87 24.01 9.21
N PHE A 234 6.92 24.37 8.48
CA PHE A 234 8.17 24.88 9.05
C PHE A 234 7.94 26.15 9.84
N ASN A 235 7.17 27.10 9.28
CA ASN A 235 6.81 28.32 9.99
C ASN A 235 5.99 28.05 11.25
N ALA A 236 5.07 27.09 11.23
CA ALA A 236 4.26 26.72 12.38
C ALA A 236 5.09 26.09 13.50
N LEU A 237 5.98 25.14 13.14
CA LEU A 237 6.87 24.45 14.09
C LEU A 237 7.79 25.43 14.85
N PHE A 238 8.35 26.40 14.15
CA PHE A 238 9.35 27.30 14.68
C PHE A 238 8.82 28.73 14.95
N ARG A 239 7.49 28.90 15.02
CA ARG A 239 6.84 30.20 15.25
C ARG A 239 7.30 30.93 16.52
N HIS A 240 7.72 30.19 17.51
CA HIS A 240 8.18 30.71 18.80
C HIS A 240 9.59 31.31 18.74
N ILE A 241 10.38 31.03 17.69
CA ILE A 241 11.74 31.54 17.51
C ILE A 241 11.67 32.95 16.90
N ASP A 242 12.33 33.93 17.55
CA ASP A 242 12.44 35.29 16.98
C ASP A 242 13.42 35.28 15.80
N CYS A 243 12.89 35.52 14.62
CA CYS A 243 13.63 35.54 13.38
C CYS A 243 13.66 36.96 12.82
N ARG A 244 14.87 37.39 12.41
CA ARG A 244 15.09 38.70 11.78
C ARG A 244 15.76 38.53 10.44
N SER A 245 15.36 39.36 9.47
CA SER A 245 16.02 39.41 8.16
C SER A 245 17.45 39.94 8.30
N ILE A 246 18.36 39.28 7.58
CA ILE A 246 19.76 39.74 7.50
C ILE A 246 19.91 41.03 6.67
N HIS A 247 18.91 41.35 5.84
CA HIS A 247 18.93 42.51 4.97
C HIS A 247 18.31 43.74 5.58
N THR A 248 17.23 43.59 6.38
CA THR A 248 16.42 44.70 6.87
C THR A 248 16.31 44.79 8.39
N ALA A 249 16.81 43.75 9.11
CA ALA A 249 16.62 43.56 10.56
C ALA A 249 15.14 43.47 11.01
N ALA A 250 14.18 43.55 10.08
CA ALA A 250 12.76 43.36 10.37
C ALA A 250 12.46 41.94 10.82
N ARG A 251 11.41 41.77 11.60
CA ARG A 251 10.93 40.42 11.98
C ARG A 251 10.38 39.71 10.75
N VAL A 252 10.82 38.47 10.56
CA VAL A 252 10.44 37.61 9.43
C VAL A 252 9.97 36.24 9.92
N LEU A 253 9.31 35.50 9.03
CA LEU A 253 8.93 34.11 9.31
C LEU A 253 10.16 33.19 9.36
N PRO A 254 10.13 32.09 10.11
CA PRO A 254 11.22 31.13 10.19
C PRO A 254 11.75 30.64 8.85
N ALA A 255 10.86 30.31 7.89
CA ALA A 255 11.23 29.89 6.55
C ALA A 255 12.03 30.98 5.80
N VAL A 256 11.62 32.23 5.89
CA VAL A 256 12.34 33.36 5.28
C VAL A 256 13.73 33.50 5.91
N SER A 257 13.81 33.42 7.23
CA SER A 257 15.10 33.46 7.94
C SER A 257 16.01 32.30 7.57
N TYR A 258 15.46 31.10 7.37
CA TYR A 258 16.23 29.95 6.88
C TYR A 258 16.79 30.23 5.47
N ASP A 259 15.95 30.67 4.55
CA ASP A 259 16.35 30.90 3.15
C ASP A 259 17.40 31.98 3.00
N GLU A 260 17.28 33.09 3.75
CA GLU A 260 18.25 34.17 3.75
C GLU A 260 19.63 33.72 4.28
N ASN A 261 19.67 32.80 5.23
CA ASN A 261 20.90 32.35 5.89
C ASN A 261 21.48 31.06 5.32
N ARG A 262 20.72 30.26 4.56
CA ARG A 262 21.08 28.88 4.18
C ARG A 262 22.43 28.77 3.49
N GLN A 263 22.75 29.68 2.57
CA GLN A 263 24.03 29.64 1.83
C GLN A 263 25.23 29.93 2.75
N THR A 264 25.12 30.97 3.57
CA THR A 264 26.15 31.37 4.51
C THR A 264 26.39 30.29 5.56
N MET A 265 25.33 29.61 5.99
CA MET A 265 25.38 28.52 6.97
C MET A 265 25.72 27.15 6.38
N GLY A 266 25.94 27.06 5.07
CA GLY A 266 26.29 25.82 4.39
C GLY A 266 25.17 24.77 4.35
N ALA A 267 23.91 25.20 4.46
CA ALA A 267 22.77 24.29 4.33
C ALA A 267 22.67 23.72 2.92
N LYS A 268 22.29 22.46 2.82
CA LYS A 268 22.18 21.76 1.53
C LYS A 268 20.93 22.20 0.78
N ALA A 269 21.05 22.29 -0.55
CA ALA A 269 19.92 22.43 -1.45
C ALA A 269 19.78 21.14 -2.27
N LEU A 270 18.57 20.65 -2.39
CA LEU A 270 18.20 19.45 -3.13
C LEU A 270 17.39 19.86 -4.34
N VAL A 271 17.54 19.14 -5.43
CA VAL A 271 16.65 19.32 -6.59
C VAL A 271 15.24 18.86 -6.21
N GLY A 272 15.11 17.67 -5.68
CA GLY A 272 13.85 17.06 -5.29
C GLY A 272 14.08 15.95 -4.27
N ILE A 273 13.15 15.01 -4.24
CA ILE A 273 13.18 13.83 -3.38
C ILE A 273 13.23 12.55 -4.20
N THR A 274 13.57 11.44 -3.53
CA THR A 274 13.52 10.09 -4.08
C THR A 274 13.25 9.08 -2.98
N TYR A 275 12.93 7.84 -3.36
CA TYR A 275 12.96 6.68 -2.50
C TYR A 275 13.94 5.67 -3.09
N ALA A 276 15.02 5.39 -2.37
CA ALA A 276 16.12 4.54 -2.84
C ALA A 276 16.58 3.65 -1.70
N ALA A 277 16.04 2.41 -1.64
CA ALA A 277 16.41 1.44 -0.62
C ALA A 277 17.90 1.10 -0.70
N GLY A 278 18.56 1.01 0.46
CA GLY A 278 20.00 0.74 0.55
C GLY A 278 20.91 1.96 0.37
N GLU A 279 20.37 3.13 -0.04
CA GLU A 279 21.16 4.34 -0.23
C GLU A 279 21.17 5.25 1.00
N THR A 280 22.16 6.15 1.04
CA THR A 280 22.32 7.15 2.10
C THR A 280 21.18 8.19 2.10
N VAL A 281 21.22 9.12 3.08
CA VAL A 281 20.21 10.20 3.21
C VAL A 281 20.11 11.10 1.98
N LEU A 282 21.21 11.25 1.27
CA LEU A 282 21.28 12.01 0.03
C LEU A 282 21.73 11.10 -1.10
N VAL A 283 21.04 11.16 -2.21
CA VAL A 283 21.34 10.38 -3.41
C VAL A 283 21.75 11.34 -4.52
N SER A 284 22.92 11.11 -5.11
CA SER A 284 23.39 11.89 -6.26
C SER A 284 23.06 11.14 -7.57
N ARG A 285 22.47 11.87 -8.54
CA ARG A 285 22.20 11.37 -9.89
C ARG A 285 22.51 12.47 -10.91
N ASP A 286 23.31 12.17 -11.90
CA ASP A 286 23.65 13.09 -13.00
C ASP A 286 24.16 14.47 -12.52
N GLY A 287 24.75 14.53 -11.32
CA GLY A 287 25.25 15.75 -10.69
C GLY A 287 24.23 16.44 -9.77
N ASP A 288 22.98 16.03 -9.79
CA ASP A 288 21.93 16.51 -8.91
C ASP A 288 21.87 15.73 -7.60
N ILE A 289 21.38 16.38 -6.54
CA ILE A 289 21.26 15.80 -5.20
C ILE A 289 19.79 15.73 -4.82
N TYR A 290 19.34 14.54 -4.39
CA TYR A 290 17.97 14.24 -3.98
C TYR A 290 17.93 13.81 -2.52
N GLY A 291 16.88 14.19 -1.80
CA GLY A 291 16.59 13.72 -0.45
C GLY A 291 16.00 12.30 -0.49
N ASN A 292 16.63 11.36 0.17
CA ASN A 292 16.17 9.97 0.20
C ASN A 292 15.16 9.75 1.35
N ARG A 293 13.92 9.44 1.01
CA ARG A 293 12.86 9.14 1.98
C ARG A 293 13.03 7.77 2.64
N TRP A 294 13.75 6.85 1.98
CA TRP A 294 14.08 5.57 2.57
C TRP A 294 14.97 5.74 3.81
N ARG A 295 14.62 5.02 4.86
CA ARG A 295 15.42 4.88 6.08
C ARG A 295 15.49 3.41 6.42
N ASP A 296 16.67 2.92 6.69
CA ASP A 296 16.82 1.55 7.17
C ASP A 296 16.02 1.36 8.46
N ALA A 297 15.17 0.36 8.45
CA ALA A 297 14.31 -0.01 9.57
C ALA A 297 14.64 -1.41 10.11
N ARG A 298 15.72 -2.04 9.59
CA ARG A 298 16.16 -3.35 10.03
C ARG A 298 16.56 -3.31 11.49
N PRO A 299 16.15 -4.30 12.29
CA PRO A 299 16.60 -4.42 13.67
C PRO A 299 18.11 -4.65 13.71
N THR A 300 18.79 -3.94 14.63
CA THR A 300 20.26 -3.99 14.76
C THR A 300 20.74 -4.99 15.81
N ASN A 301 19.95 -5.23 16.86
CA ASN A 301 20.31 -6.09 17.98
C ASN A 301 19.68 -7.47 17.80
N LEU A 302 20.20 -8.25 16.82
CA LEU A 302 19.69 -9.57 16.52
C LEU A 302 20.35 -10.61 17.44
N VAL A 303 19.53 -11.54 17.94
CA VAL A 303 19.97 -12.65 18.79
C VAL A 303 19.76 -13.96 18.03
N GLU A 304 20.80 -14.77 17.94
CA GLU A 304 20.69 -16.12 17.38
C GLU A 304 19.82 -17.01 18.25
N GLY A 305 19.12 -17.95 17.63
CA GLY A 305 18.24 -18.87 18.35
C GLY A 305 17.73 -20.02 17.47
N ASP A 306 16.97 -20.91 18.10
CA ASP A 306 16.32 -22.00 17.38
C ASP A 306 15.14 -21.47 16.54
N ILE A 307 15.18 -21.71 15.22
CA ILE A 307 14.14 -21.28 14.27
C ILE A 307 13.25 -22.47 13.83
N THR A 308 13.44 -23.64 14.42
CA THR A 308 12.68 -24.86 14.08
C THR A 308 11.16 -24.64 14.08
N PRO A 309 10.55 -23.92 15.05
CA PRO A 309 9.10 -23.72 15.04
C PRO A 309 8.58 -22.99 13.80
N TRP A 310 9.37 -22.05 13.27
CA TRP A 310 9.03 -21.35 12.04
C TRP A 310 9.29 -22.19 10.79
N LEU A 311 10.40 -22.93 10.72
CA LEU A 311 10.71 -23.81 9.60
C LEU A 311 9.70 -24.96 9.47
N ASP A 312 9.22 -25.51 10.58
CA ASP A 312 8.20 -26.56 10.58
C ASP A 312 6.86 -26.00 10.05
N HIS A 313 6.51 -24.78 10.44
CA HIS A 313 5.35 -24.09 9.87
C HIS A 313 5.57 -23.81 8.38
N ALA A 314 6.74 -23.35 7.97
CA ALA A 314 7.10 -23.12 6.57
C ALA A 314 6.93 -24.39 5.72
N ARG A 315 7.45 -25.55 6.17
CA ARG A 315 7.31 -26.85 5.49
C ARG A 315 5.87 -27.32 5.41
N SER A 316 5.04 -26.99 6.40
CA SER A 316 3.61 -27.31 6.34
C SER A 316 2.87 -26.52 5.25
N LEU A 317 3.30 -25.30 4.96
CA LEU A 317 2.72 -24.43 3.92
C LEU A 317 3.30 -24.72 2.53
N VAL A 318 4.59 -25.00 2.45
CA VAL A 318 5.35 -25.23 1.22
C VAL A 318 6.14 -26.54 1.39
N PRO A 319 5.50 -27.71 1.14
CA PRO A 319 6.13 -29.01 1.36
C PRO A 319 7.23 -29.35 0.33
N ASN A 320 7.25 -28.70 -0.82
CA ASN A 320 8.31 -28.87 -1.81
C ASN A 320 9.56 -28.12 -1.34
N GLU A 321 10.63 -28.88 -1.07
CA GLU A 321 11.88 -28.32 -0.52
C GLU A 321 12.53 -27.32 -1.48
N ASP A 322 12.52 -27.55 -2.80
CA ASP A 322 13.12 -26.61 -3.76
C ASP A 322 12.35 -25.28 -3.81
N GLU A 323 11.01 -25.34 -3.70
CA GLU A 323 10.15 -24.16 -3.63
C GLU A 323 10.36 -23.39 -2.32
N LEU A 324 10.47 -24.11 -1.19
CA LEU A 324 10.73 -23.52 0.11
C LEU A 324 12.11 -22.85 0.16
N GLU A 325 13.16 -23.56 -0.29
CA GLU A 325 14.53 -23.03 -0.34
C GLU A 325 14.58 -21.75 -1.18
N HIS A 326 13.89 -21.71 -2.31
CA HIS A 326 13.81 -20.50 -3.13
C HIS A 326 13.16 -19.33 -2.38
N ILE A 327 12.07 -19.57 -1.63
CA ILE A 327 11.43 -18.53 -0.80
C ILE A 327 12.39 -18.02 0.27
N LEU A 328 13.09 -18.94 0.96
CA LEU A 328 14.04 -18.61 2.01
C LEU A 328 15.23 -17.80 1.47
N ASP A 329 15.71 -18.14 0.26
CA ASP A 329 16.77 -17.38 -0.43
C ASP A 329 16.29 -15.98 -0.83
N VAL A 330 15.07 -15.83 -1.35
CA VAL A 330 14.44 -14.53 -1.65
C VAL A 330 14.35 -13.67 -0.40
N MET A 331 13.88 -14.24 0.72
CA MET A 331 13.79 -13.53 2.00
C MET A 331 15.17 -13.05 2.46
N ALA A 332 16.14 -13.96 2.51
CA ALA A 332 17.50 -13.64 2.95
C ALA A 332 18.17 -12.61 2.04
N PHE A 333 18.02 -12.75 0.71
CA PHE A 333 18.59 -11.81 -0.24
C PHE A 333 18.01 -10.41 -0.04
N LYS A 334 16.69 -10.27 0.16
CA LYS A 334 16.08 -8.95 0.36
C LYS A 334 16.49 -8.32 1.70
N VAL A 335 16.72 -9.13 2.74
CA VAL A 335 17.24 -8.65 4.03
C VAL A 335 18.70 -8.17 3.88
N GLN A 336 19.54 -8.92 3.17
CA GLN A 336 20.97 -8.63 3.04
C GLN A 336 21.25 -7.53 2.00
N HIS A 337 20.44 -7.41 0.95
CA HIS A 337 20.64 -6.52 -0.21
C HIS A 337 19.43 -5.64 -0.51
N PRO A 338 19.12 -4.65 0.33
CA PRO A 338 18.01 -3.70 0.08
C PRO A 338 18.17 -2.94 -1.24
N GLU A 339 19.42 -2.69 -1.67
CA GLU A 339 19.80 -1.92 -2.84
C GLU A 339 19.62 -2.69 -4.16
N ILE A 340 19.43 -4.01 -4.11
CA ILE A 340 19.36 -4.82 -5.32
C ILE A 340 17.92 -5.21 -5.64
N LYS A 341 17.52 -5.08 -6.90
CA LYS A 341 16.22 -5.51 -7.41
C LYS A 341 16.17 -7.02 -7.58
N ILE A 342 15.18 -7.67 -6.96
CA ILE A 342 14.77 -9.03 -7.31
C ILE A 342 13.77 -8.94 -8.46
N ASN A 343 14.08 -9.56 -9.61
CA ASN A 343 13.30 -9.41 -10.85
C ASN A 343 12.10 -10.36 -10.96
N HIS A 344 11.64 -10.88 -9.83
CA HIS A 344 10.39 -11.64 -9.76
C HIS A 344 9.64 -11.33 -8.45
N ALA A 345 8.34 -11.55 -8.49
CA ALA A 345 7.43 -11.49 -7.36
C ALA A 345 7.16 -12.90 -6.82
N VAL A 346 6.76 -12.99 -5.57
CA VAL A 346 6.22 -14.23 -4.99
C VAL A 346 4.71 -14.10 -4.88
N LEU A 347 3.98 -15.08 -5.43
CA LEU A 347 2.55 -15.28 -5.21
C LEU A 347 2.36 -16.49 -4.30
N HIS A 348 1.92 -16.27 -3.08
CA HIS A 348 1.62 -17.32 -2.12
C HIS A 348 0.11 -17.51 -2.01
N GLY A 349 -0.41 -18.48 -2.74
CA GLY A 349 -1.81 -18.88 -2.72
C GLY A 349 -2.13 -19.90 -1.64
N GLY A 350 -3.41 -20.12 -1.36
CA GLY A 350 -3.90 -21.13 -0.42
C GLY A 350 -5.12 -20.68 0.36
N ASP A 351 -5.76 -21.60 1.06
CA ASP A 351 -7.00 -21.37 1.80
C ASP A 351 -6.84 -20.31 2.88
N GLU A 352 -7.96 -19.66 3.21
CA GLU A 352 -8.01 -18.66 4.28
C GLU A 352 -7.72 -19.29 5.64
N GLY A 353 -6.85 -18.62 6.42
CA GLY A 353 -6.48 -19.06 7.76
C GLY A 353 -5.43 -20.18 7.80
N SER A 354 -4.82 -20.57 6.68
CA SER A 354 -3.72 -21.55 6.65
C SER A 354 -2.43 -21.06 7.34
N GLY A 355 -2.31 -19.77 7.65
CA GLY A 355 -1.13 -19.20 8.34
C GLY A 355 -0.08 -18.61 7.40
N LYS A 356 -0.42 -18.31 6.15
CA LYS A 356 0.48 -17.65 5.18
C LYS A 356 1.07 -16.35 5.73
N ASP A 357 0.22 -15.46 6.26
CA ASP A 357 0.67 -14.20 6.84
C ASP A 357 1.59 -14.40 8.05
N THR A 358 1.31 -15.42 8.86
CA THR A 358 2.14 -15.79 10.02
C THR A 358 3.54 -16.25 9.59
N PHE A 359 3.65 -16.98 8.49
CA PHE A 359 4.93 -17.40 7.92
C PHE A 359 5.77 -16.21 7.44
N TRP A 360 5.16 -15.22 6.77
CA TRP A 360 5.87 -14.06 6.23
C TRP A 360 6.14 -12.96 7.27
N ALA A 361 5.47 -12.97 8.42
CA ALA A 361 5.60 -11.92 9.42
C ALA A 361 7.05 -11.69 9.90
N PRO A 362 7.89 -12.71 10.18
CA PRO A 362 9.28 -12.49 10.57
C PRO A 362 10.15 -11.86 9.48
N PHE A 363 9.94 -12.21 8.22
CA PHE A 363 10.60 -11.56 7.10
C PHE A 363 10.24 -10.08 7.00
N LEU A 364 8.96 -9.76 7.13
CA LEU A 364 8.49 -8.37 7.12
C LEU A 364 9.09 -7.58 8.28
N TRP A 365 9.20 -8.20 9.45
CA TRP A 365 9.85 -7.58 10.60
C TRP A 365 11.36 -7.39 10.36
N ALA A 366 12.04 -8.36 9.79
CA ALA A 366 13.47 -8.29 9.48
C ALA A 366 13.82 -7.17 8.48
N VAL A 367 12.93 -6.87 7.52
CA VAL A 367 13.13 -5.79 6.53
C VAL A 367 12.61 -4.45 7.02
N CYS A 368 11.44 -4.42 7.67
CA CYS A 368 10.66 -3.21 7.91
C CYS A 368 10.66 -2.77 9.38
N GLY A 369 11.24 -3.55 10.29
CA GLY A 369 11.26 -3.28 11.73
C GLY A 369 9.87 -3.33 12.39
N ASP A 370 9.80 -2.97 13.67
CA ASP A 370 8.58 -2.99 14.46
C ASP A 370 7.47 -2.08 13.89
N ASN A 371 7.84 -0.96 13.31
CA ASN A 371 6.90 0.02 12.75
C ASN A 371 6.49 -0.28 11.30
N LEU A 372 7.00 -1.34 10.69
CA LEU A 372 6.74 -1.75 9.31
C LEU A 372 6.91 -0.60 8.30
N ARG A 373 7.93 0.24 8.51
CA ARG A 373 8.13 1.53 7.84
C ARG A 373 8.24 1.42 6.32
N ASN A 374 8.98 0.43 5.83
CA ASN A 374 9.28 0.24 4.41
C ASN A 374 8.34 -0.77 3.73
N ARG A 375 7.15 -0.96 4.29
CA ARG A 375 6.11 -1.83 3.76
C ARG A 375 5.04 -1.03 3.03
N GLY A 376 4.80 -1.36 1.77
CA GLY A 376 3.63 -0.93 1.02
C GLY A 376 2.53 -1.98 1.06
N ILE A 377 1.28 -1.55 0.99
CA ILE A 377 0.12 -2.46 0.86
C ILE A 377 -0.74 -1.95 -0.29
N MET A 378 -1.08 -2.85 -1.18
CA MET A 378 -2.03 -2.63 -2.27
C MET A 378 -3.13 -3.69 -2.24
N ASP A 379 -4.32 -3.29 -2.63
CA ASP A 379 -5.43 -4.13 -3.06
C ASP A 379 -5.62 -3.99 -4.58
N ASN A 380 -6.57 -4.72 -5.15
CA ASN A 380 -6.85 -4.65 -6.58
C ASN A 380 -7.26 -3.24 -7.04
N ASP A 381 -7.96 -2.48 -6.22
CA ASP A 381 -8.38 -1.11 -6.54
C ASP A 381 -7.18 -0.16 -6.57
N SER A 382 -6.26 -0.31 -5.64
CA SER A 382 -5.02 0.48 -5.56
C SER A 382 -4.10 0.23 -6.75
N VAL A 383 -4.00 -1.00 -7.26
CA VAL A 383 -3.23 -1.33 -8.47
C VAL A 383 -3.79 -0.60 -9.71
N ASN A 384 -5.09 -0.32 -9.72
CA ASN A 384 -5.77 0.42 -10.77
C ASN A 384 -5.74 1.95 -10.57
N SER A 385 -5.24 2.43 -9.44
CA SER A 385 -5.14 3.85 -9.11
C SER A 385 -4.03 4.55 -9.90
N GLN A 386 -4.22 5.85 -10.13
CA GLN A 386 -3.16 6.73 -10.65
C GLN A 386 -2.13 7.13 -9.58
N TRP A 387 -2.38 6.80 -8.31
CA TRP A 387 -1.53 7.16 -7.18
C TRP A 387 -0.57 6.02 -6.88
N GLY A 388 0.73 6.33 -6.78
CA GLY A 388 1.79 5.33 -6.63
C GLY A 388 2.56 5.40 -5.30
N TYR A 389 2.04 6.09 -4.28
CA TYR A 389 2.76 6.26 -3.01
C TYR A 389 3.01 4.95 -2.24
N GLN A 390 2.23 3.89 -2.49
CA GLN A 390 2.48 2.56 -1.91
C GLN A 390 3.76 1.92 -2.45
N LEU A 391 4.26 2.37 -3.60
CA LEU A 391 5.51 1.91 -4.19
C LEU A 391 6.74 2.43 -3.45
N GLU A 392 6.61 3.49 -2.62
CA GLU A 392 7.65 3.92 -1.69
C GLU A 392 7.87 2.88 -0.60
N SER A 393 8.31 1.70 -0.98
CA SER A 393 8.46 0.54 -0.10
C SER A 393 9.59 -0.38 -0.54
N GLU A 394 10.17 -1.13 0.39
CA GLU A 394 11.06 -2.23 0.06
C GLU A 394 10.30 -3.50 -0.26
N VAL A 395 9.20 -3.72 0.46
CA VAL A 395 8.29 -4.85 0.25
C VAL A 395 6.89 -4.30 -0.01
N LEU A 396 6.37 -4.58 -1.18
CA LEU A 396 4.99 -4.26 -1.57
C LEU A 396 4.15 -5.52 -1.41
N ILE A 397 3.19 -5.48 -0.50
CA ILE A 397 2.23 -6.56 -0.28
C ILE A 397 0.99 -6.29 -1.14
N ILE A 398 0.56 -7.27 -1.91
CA ILE A 398 -0.72 -7.25 -2.61
C ILE A 398 -1.63 -8.26 -1.92
N ASN A 399 -2.59 -7.75 -1.16
CA ASN A 399 -3.57 -8.57 -0.48
C ASN A 399 -4.71 -8.96 -1.42
N GLU A 400 -5.19 -10.20 -1.29
CA GLU A 400 -6.37 -10.71 -1.98
C GLU A 400 -6.32 -10.51 -3.50
N LEU A 401 -5.18 -10.87 -4.13
CA LEU A 401 -5.06 -10.82 -5.57
C LEU A 401 -6.17 -11.66 -6.20
N LYS A 402 -7.14 -11.01 -6.85
CA LYS A 402 -8.32 -11.66 -7.40
C LYS A 402 -8.93 -10.81 -8.51
N GLU A 403 -9.15 -11.40 -9.66
CA GLU A 403 -9.87 -10.75 -10.75
C GLU A 403 -10.90 -11.71 -11.38
N PRO A 404 -12.12 -11.23 -11.67
CA PRO A 404 -13.24 -12.10 -12.01
C PRO A 404 -13.11 -12.79 -13.36
N ASP A 405 -12.46 -12.16 -14.33
CA ASP A 405 -12.36 -12.68 -15.69
C ASP A 405 -10.93 -12.75 -16.25
N ALA A 406 -10.70 -13.57 -17.26
CA ALA A 406 -9.37 -13.79 -17.83
C ALA A 406 -8.76 -12.53 -18.46
N SER A 407 -9.57 -11.57 -18.95
CA SER A 407 -9.09 -10.31 -19.52
C SER A 407 -8.57 -9.39 -18.41
N ALA A 408 -9.32 -9.24 -17.32
CA ALA A 408 -8.94 -8.46 -16.15
C ALA A 408 -7.69 -9.04 -15.49
N ARG A 409 -7.60 -10.37 -15.31
CA ARG A 409 -6.40 -11.07 -14.80
C ARG A 409 -5.16 -10.79 -15.64
N ARG A 410 -5.29 -10.79 -16.98
CA ARG A 410 -4.19 -10.46 -17.89
C ARG A 410 -3.80 -8.99 -17.82
N GLN A 411 -4.77 -8.08 -17.70
CA GLN A 411 -4.51 -6.65 -17.53
C GLN A 411 -3.77 -6.37 -16.22
N LEU A 412 -4.19 -7.00 -15.13
CA LEU A 412 -3.52 -6.90 -13.83
C LEU A 412 -2.07 -7.39 -13.92
N ALA A 413 -1.82 -8.57 -14.52
CA ALA A 413 -0.48 -9.08 -14.75
C ALA A 413 0.39 -8.07 -15.53
N ASN A 414 -0.16 -7.45 -16.59
CA ASN A 414 0.55 -6.47 -17.40
C ASN A 414 0.89 -5.18 -16.63
N LYS A 415 -0.01 -4.70 -15.76
CA LYS A 415 0.22 -3.51 -14.93
C LYS A 415 1.31 -3.73 -13.88
N LEU A 416 1.40 -4.94 -13.34
CA LEU A 416 2.41 -5.28 -12.33
C LEU A 416 3.81 -5.53 -12.93
N LYS A 417 3.90 -5.84 -14.23
CA LYS A 417 5.20 -6.12 -14.90
C LYS A 417 6.29 -5.08 -14.65
N PRO A 418 6.04 -3.77 -14.82
CA PRO A 418 7.07 -2.76 -14.62
C PRO A 418 7.48 -2.59 -13.15
N ILE A 419 6.62 -2.96 -12.21
CA ILE A 419 6.91 -2.90 -10.78
C ILE A 419 7.76 -4.11 -10.35
N ILE A 420 7.42 -5.29 -10.87
CA ILE A 420 8.05 -6.56 -10.47
C ILE A 420 9.48 -6.67 -10.97
N ALA A 421 9.77 -6.25 -12.19
CA ALA A 421 11.09 -6.45 -12.80
C ALA A 421 11.63 -5.20 -13.49
N ALA A 422 12.94 -5.01 -13.41
CA ALA A 422 13.66 -4.04 -14.21
C ALA A 422 14.03 -4.64 -15.59
N PRO A 423 14.09 -3.87 -16.69
CA PRO A 423 13.61 -2.50 -16.79
C PRO A 423 12.08 -2.37 -16.63
N PRO A 424 11.57 -1.23 -16.15
CA PRO A 424 12.28 0.05 -15.94
C PRO A 424 13.05 0.07 -14.60
N GLU A 425 14.22 0.69 -14.60
CA GLU A 425 15.04 0.94 -13.40
C GLU A 425 14.43 2.02 -12.50
N MET A 426 13.59 2.86 -13.05
CA MET A 426 12.91 3.96 -12.36
C MET A 426 11.41 3.83 -12.47
N LEU A 427 10.71 4.10 -11.37
CA LEU A 427 9.26 4.13 -11.31
C LEU A 427 8.77 5.55 -11.03
N PRO A 428 7.74 6.05 -11.74
CA PRO A 428 7.11 7.33 -11.43
C PRO A 428 6.23 7.18 -10.19
N ILE A 429 6.44 8.07 -9.23
CA ILE A 429 5.63 8.17 -8.01
C ILE A 429 4.75 9.40 -8.12
N ASN A 430 3.44 9.18 -8.13
CA ASN A 430 2.45 10.23 -8.15
C ASN A 430 1.75 10.29 -6.78
N ARG A 431 1.92 11.42 -6.08
CA ARG A 431 1.33 11.68 -4.77
C ARG A 431 0.31 12.80 -4.86
N LYS A 432 -0.80 12.65 -4.15
CA LYS A 432 -1.88 13.63 -4.19
C LYS A 432 -1.41 15.01 -3.72
N GLY A 433 -1.49 16.01 -4.61
CA GLY A 433 -1.16 17.40 -4.29
C GLY A 433 0.33 17.73 -4.22
N LEU A 434 1.20 16.82 -4.67
CA LEU A 434 2.65 17.02 -4.75
C LEU A 434 3.14 16.76 -6.17
N HIS A 435 4.33 17.27 -6.51
CA HIS A 435 4.95 16.97 -7.79
C HIS A 435 5.29 15.48 -7.90
N PRO A 436 5.02 14.83 -9.05
CA PRO A 436 5.47 13.48 -9.31
C PRO A 436 7.00 13.43 -9.35
N TYR A 437 7.57 12.38 -8.81
CA TYR A 437 9.02 12.17 -8.87
C TYR A 437 9.38 10.74 -9.29
N MET A 438 10.65 10.51 -9.65
CA MET A 438 11.15 9.20 -10.06
C MET A 438 11.91 8.53 -8.91
N MET A 439 11.55 7.29 -8.59
CA MET A 439 12.27 6.46 -7.61
C MET A 439 12.99 5.29 -8.28
N LEU A 440 14.05 4.76 -7.66
CA LEU A 440 14.68 3.51 -8.09
C LEU A 440 13.75 2.32 -7.87
N ASN A 441 13.61 1.47 -8.89
CA ASN A 441 12.81 0.24 -8.81
C ASN A 441 13.54 -0.86 -8.03
N ARG A 442 13.46 -0.81 -6.71
CA ARG A 442 14.02 -1.82 -5.79
C ARG A 442 12.95 -2.54 -4.99
N VAL A 443 11.69 -2.34 -5.37
CA VAL A 443 10.52 -2.92 -4.68
C VAL A 443 10.49 -4.43 -4.90
N PHE A 444 10.37 -5.20 -3.82
CA PHE A 444 10.02 -6.61 -3.88
C PHE A 444 8.51 -6.77 -3.73
N VAL A 445 7.88 -7.54 -4.62
CA VAL A 445 6.42 -7.75 -4.61
C VAL A 445 6.09 -9.11 -4.01
N LEU A 446 5.29 -9.09 -2.96
CA LEU A 446 4.72 -10.26 -2.29
C LEU A 446 3.20 -10.22 -2.43
N ALA A 447 2.63 -11.18 -3.14
CA ALA A 447 1.19 -11.25 -3.35
C ALA A 447 0.57 -12.44 -2.64
N PHE A 448 -0.64 -12.25 -2.10
CA PHE A 448 -1.45 -13.30 -1.50
C PHE A 448 -2.75 -13.49 -2.25
N SER A 449 -3.23 -14.73 -2.31
CA SER A 449 -4.54 -15.05 -2.85
C SER A 449 -5.16 -16.27 -2.18
N ASN A 450 -6.49 -16.23 -2.06
CA ASN A 450 -7.30 -17.40 -1.75
C ASN A 450 -8.04 -17.91 -3.00
N ASP A 451 -7.88 -17.25 -4.14
CA ASP A 451 -8.43 -17.67 -5.43
C ASP A 451 -7.40 -18.59 -6.12
N PRO A 452 -7.81 -19.79 -6.58
CA PRO A 452 -6.90 -20.70 -7.28
C PRO A 452 -6.43 -20.19 -8.65
N VAL A 453 -7.08 -19.17 -9.22
CA VAL A 453 -6.69 -18.54 -10.50
C VAL A 453 -6.73 -17.01 -10.40
N PRO A 454 -5.91 -16.39 -9.54
CA PRO A 454 -6.00 -14.95 -9.28
C PRO A 454 -5.46 -14.08 -10.42
N ILE A 455 -4.57 -14.63 -11.24
CA ILE A 455 -3.85 -13.92 -12.30
C ILE A 455 -3.65 -14.84 -13.51
N SER A 456 -3.60 -14.26 -14.71
CA SER A 456 -3.27 -15.01 -15.94
C SER A 456 -1.80 -14.81 -16.30
N LEU A 457 -1.08 -15.90 -16.43
CA LEU A 457 0.35 -15.89 -16.77
C LEU A 457 0.57 -16.50 -18.15
N ALA A 458 1.60 -16.04 -18.86
CA ALA A 458 2.08 -16.65 -20.09
C ALA A 458 3.00 -17.84 -19.74
N SER A 459 3.09 -18.83 -20.63
CA SER A 459 3.94 -20.02 -20.44
C SER A 459 5.44 -19.67 -20.21
N GLN A 460 5.88 -18.56 -20.82
CA GLN A 460 7.25 -18.05 -20.68
C GLN A 460 7.36 -16.91 -19.67
N ASP A 461 6.42 -16.78 -18.74
CA ASP A 461 6.52 -15.76 -17.70
C ASP A 461 7.73 -16.00 -16.81
N ARG A 462 8.57 -14.96 -16.66
CA ARG A 462 9.80 -14.96 -15.86
C ARG A 462 9.72 -14.08 -14.60
N ARG A 463 8.51 -13.54 -14.31
CA ARG A 463 8.34 -12.52 -13.28
C ARG A 463 7.61 -13.02 -12.05
N TRP A 464 7.00 -14.18 -12.12
CA TRP A 464 6.23 -14.72 -11.00
C TRP A 464 6.80 -16.06 -10.54
N PHE A 465 7.08 -16.15 -9.26
CA PHE A 465 7.24 -17.40 -8.52
C PHE A 465 5.92 -17.64 -7.78
N CYS A 466 5.29 -18.77 -8.03
CA CYS A 466 3.95 -19.04 -7.52
C CYS A 466 3.94 -20.34 -6.72
N VAL A 467 3.49 -20.29 -5.47
CA VAL A 467 3.29 -21.45 -4.61
C VAL A 467 1.86 -21.50 -4.11
N TRP A 468 1.32 -22.69 -3.95
CA TRP A 468 0.00 -22.91 -3.37
C TRP A 468 0.10 -23.77 -2.12
N SER A 469 -0.36 -23.23 -0.99
CA SER A 469 -0.44 -23.98 0.26
C SER A 469 -1.72 -24.80 0.30
N HIS A 470 -1.57 -26.12 0.44
CA HIS A 470 -2.66 -27.05 0.72
C HIS A 470 -2.83 -27.31 2.22
N ALA A 471 -2.13 -26.55 3.07
CA ALA A 471 -2.24 -26.70 4.52
C ALA A 471 -3.67 -26.36 4.98
N PRO A 472 -4.24 -27.15 5.89
CA PRO A 472 -5.54 -26.85 6.46
C PRO A 472 -5.47 -25.57 7.29
N ARG A 473 -6.65 -25.04 7.65
CA ARG A 473 -6.74 -23.90 8.55
C ARG A 473 -5.96 -24.17 9.83
N MET A 474 -5.10 -23.21 10.18
CA MET A 474 -4.25 -23.29 11.37
C MET A 474 -5.10 -23.25 12.65
N GLU A 475 -4.88 -24.18 13.56
CA GLU A 475 -5.57 -24.20 14.85
C GLU A 475 -5.21 -22.95 15.67
N PRO A 476 -6.20 -22.27 16.28
CA PRO A 476 -5.97 -21.04 17.05
C PRO A 476 -4.90 -21.20 18.15
N SER A 477 -4.83 -22.37 18.79
CA SER A 477 -3.84 -22.67 19.81
C SER A 477 -2.42 -22.79 19.26
N ALA A 478 -2.26 -23.36 18.05
CA ALA A 478 -0.98 -23.43 17.36
C ALA A 478 -0.52 -22.05 16.90
N ALA A 479 -1.42 -21.25 16.34
CA ALA A 479 -1.16 -19.86 15.99
C ALA A 479 -0.70 -19.04 17.21
N ALA A 480 -1.42 -19.14 18.33
CA ALA A 480 -1.07 -18.43 19.57
C ALA A 480 0.31 -18.83 20.11
N LYS A 481 0.66 -20.14 20.04
CA LYS A 481 2.00 -20.63 20.45
C LYS A 481 3.10 -20.04 19.58
N LEU A 482 2.91 -20.06 18.25
CA LEU A 482 3.90 -19.55 17.30
C LEU A 482 4.08 -18.03 17.47
N TRP A 483 2.99 -17.26 17.62
CA TRP A 483 3.06 -15.81 17.89
C TRP A 483 3.70 -15.49 19.24
N THR A 484 3.46 -16.30 20.27
CA THR A 484 4.13 -16.15 21.58
C THR A 484 5.62 -16.37 21.42
N TRP A 485 6.04 -17.41 20.71
CA TRP A 485 7.44 -17.68 20.43
C TRP A 485 8.08 -16.55 19.60
N TYR A 486 7.40 -16.04 18.57
CA TYR A 486 7.89 -14.89 17.81
C TYR A 486 8.23 -13.70 18.72
N LYS A 487 7.31 -13.33 19.62
CA LYS A 487 7.49 -12.20 20.55
C LYS A 487 8.59 -12.46 21.60
N ASN A 488 8.86 -13.69 21.91
CA ASN A 488 9.89 -14.10 22.88
C ASN A 488 11.25 -14.39 22.23
N GLY A 489 11.59 -13.69 21.17
CA GLY A 489 12.89 -13.78 20.50
C GLY A 489 12.88 -14.47 19.14
N GLY A 490 11.78 -15.11 18.74
CA GLY A 490 11.67 -15.79 17.45
C GLY A 490 11.85 -14.86 16.23
N PHE A 491 11.33 -13.64 16.30
CA PHE A 491 11.58 -12.64 15.26
C PHE A 491 13.07 -12.35 15.10
N SER A 492 13.77 -12.13 16.22
CA SER A 492 15.20 -11.84 16.23
C SER A 492 16.03 -13.01 15.73
N ALA A 493 15.70 -14.25 16.16
CA ALA A 493 16.39 -15.47 15.73
C ALA A 493 16.25 -15.70 14.22
N ILE A 494 15.04 -15.52 13.67
CA ILE A 494 14.79 -15.67 12.23
C ILE A 494 15.53 -14.57 11.45
N ALA A 495 15.47 -13.32 11.89
CA ALA A 495 16.18 -12.23 11.24
C ALA A 495 17.69 -12.44 11.25
N SER A 496 18.28 -12.90 12.38
CA SER A 496 19.68 -13.27 12.49
C SER A 496 20.05 -14.37 11.48
N TRP A 497 19.20 -15.38 11.40
CA TRP A 497 19.39 -16.48 10.45
C TRP A 497 19.30 -15.99 8.99
N LEU A 498 18.33 -15.13 8.64
CA LEU A 498 18.22 -14.55 7.30
C LEU A 498 19.44 -13.70 6.92
N VAL A 499 19.99 -12.95 7.86
CA VAL A 499 21.23 -12.17 7.66
C VAL A 499 22.44 -13.08 7.43
N SER A 500 22.53 -14.23 8.11
CA SER A 500 23.67 -15.15 8.03
C SER A 500 23.53 -16.24 6.96
N ARG A 501 22.35 -16.39 6.34
CA ARG A 501 22.10 -17.42 5.32
C ARG A 501 22.99 -17.20 4.10
N ASP A 502 23.64 -18.28 3.65
CA ASP A 502 24.43 -18.28 2.40
C ASP A 502 23.50 -18.19 1.18
N ILE A 503 23.58 -17.06 0.50
CA ILE A 503 22.85 -16.75 -0.73
C ILE A 503 23.77 -16.64 -1.96
N SER A 504 25.00 -17.16 -1.89
CA SER A 504 26.00 -17.06 -2.97
C SER A 504 25.52 -17.69 -4.28
N LYS A 505 24.55 -18.61 -4.22
CA LYS A 505 23.95 -19.27 -5.40
C LYS A 505 22.68 -18.58 -5.90
N PHE A 506 22.11 -17.65 -5.13
CA PHE A 506 20.90 -16.96 -5.53
C PHE A 506 21.19 -15.88 -6.55
N ASN A 507 20.49 -15.94 -7.69
CA ASN A 507 20.58 -14.90 -8.72
C ASN A 507 19.25 -14.11 -8.78
N PRO A 508 19.22 -12.83 -8.31
CA PRO A 508 18.03 -12.02 -8.28
C PRO A 508 17.46 -11.67 -9.67
N SER A 509 18.27 -11.82 -10.72
CA SER A 509 17.87 -11.58 -12.11
C SER A 509 17.41 -12.83 -12.85
N ALA A 510 17.59 -14.01 -12.27
CA ALA A 510 17.18 -15.26 -12.89
C ALA A 510 15.66 -15.39 -12.98
N SER A 511 15.19 -16.10 -13.99
CA SER A 511 13.79 -16.52 -14.04
C SER A 511 13.52 -17.54 -12.94
N PRO A 512 12.47 -17.39 -12.14
CA PRO A 512 12.13 -18.37 -11.12
C PRO A 512 11.69 -19.68 -11.77
N MET A 513 11.82 -20.77 -11.01
CA MET A 513 11.42 -22.10 -11.47
C MET A 513 9.93 -22.17 -11.82
N MET A 514 9.57 -23.12 -12.67
CA MET A 514 8.19 -23.47 -12.96
C MET A 514 7.67 -24.39 -11.84
N THR A 515 6.75 -23.89 -11.03
CA THR A 515 6.08 -24.66 -10.00
C THR A 515 4.79 -25.27 -10.55
N GLU A 516 4.23 -26.27 -9.86
CA GLU A 516 2.95 -26.86 -10.23
C GLU A 516 1.83 -25.80 -10.25
N PHE A 517 1.77 -24.96 -9.23
CA PHE A 517 0.77 -23.88 -9.18
C PHE A 517 0.93 -22.88 -10.32
N LYS A 518 2.16 -22.49 -10.67
CA LYS A 518 2.41 -21.62 -11.82
C LYS A 518 1.98 -22.27 -13.13
N ALA A 519 2.22 -23.56 -13.31
CA ALA A 519 1.76 -24.29 -14.50
C ALA A 519 0.22 -24.28 -14.60
N ASN A 520 -0.47 -24.48 -13.48
CA ASN A 520 -1.93 -24.38 -13.40
C ASN A 520 -2.44 -22.97 -13.76
N LEU A 521 -1.77 -21.91 -13.30
CA LEU A 521 -2.13 -20.53 -13.64
C LEU A 521 -1.94 -20.23 -15.13
N VAL A 522 -0.93 -20.78 -15.77
CA VAL A 522 -0.72 -20.68 -17.22
C VAL A 522 -1.86 -21.38 -17.96
N GLU A 523 -2.20 -22.60 -17.57
CA GLU A 523 -3.23 -23.40 -18.23
C GLU A 523 -4.63 -22.77 -18.09
N HIS A 524 -5.04 -22.40 -16.88
CA HIS A 524 -6.35 -21.82 -16.60
C HIS A 524 -6.45 -20.34 -16.95
N GLY A 525 -5.33 -19.67 -17.20
CA GLY A 525 -5.27 -18.27 -17.63
C GLY A 525 -5.63 -18.05 -19.10
N MET A 526 -5.75 -19.12 -19.88
CA MET A 526 -6.13 -19.04 -21.29
C MET A 526 -7.65 -18.92 -21.45
N SER A 527 -8.08 -18.18 -22.47
CA SER A 527 -9.47 -18.23 -22.89
C SER A 527 -9.80 -19.61 -23.49
N MET A 528 -11.08 -19.97 -23.52
CA MET A 528 -11.53 -21.23 -24.14
C MET A 528 -11.02 -21.38 -25.59
N ALA A 529 -10.97 -20.28 -26.34
CA ALA A 529 -10.42 -20.29 -27.70
C ALA A 529 -8.91 -20.57 -27.71
N GLU A 530 -8.16 -19.94 -26.83
CA GLU A 530 -6.71 -20.14 -26.73
C GLU A 530 -6.37 -21.56 -26.28
N SER A 531 -7.05 -22.08 -25.26
CA SER A 531 -6.86 -23.46 -24.77
C SER A 531 -7.16 -24.47 -25.88
N TYR A 532 -8.29 -24.30 -26.58
CA TYR A 532 -8.63 -25.13 -27.73
C TYR A 532 -7.55 -25.08 -28.82
N LEU A 533 -7.08 -23.91 -29.20
CA LEU A 533 -6.05 -23.74 -30.22
C LEU A 533 -4.71 -24.35 -29.81
N VAL A 534 -4.28 -24.17 -28.59
CA VAL A 534 -3.02 -24.73 -28.05
C VAL A 534 -3.10 -26.26 -28.05
N GLU A 535 -4.24 -26.84 -27.67
CA GLU A 535 -4.46 -28.29 -27.72
C GLU A 535 -4.39 -28.83 -29.16
N GLN A 536 -5.08 -28.17 -30.11
CA GLN A 536 -5.01 -28.55 -31.53
C GLN A 536 -3.57 -28.48 -32.08
N MET A 537 -2.80 -27.47 -31.68
CA MET A 537 -1.39 -27.29 -32.06
C MET A 537 -0.48 -28.37 -31.47
N ARG A 538 -0.65 -28.71 -30.19
CA ARG A 538 0.12 -29.78 -29.51
C ARG A 538 -0.16 -31.15 -30.10
N ASN A 539 -1.42 -31.44 -30.36
CA ASN A 539 -1.85 -32.74 -30.90
C ASN A 539 -1.69 -32.85 -32.43
N ARG A 540 -1.25 -31.78 -33.10
CA ARG A 540 -1.08 -31.75 -34.56
C ARG A 540 -2.34 -32.16 -35.34
N VAL A 541 -3.49 -31.63 -34.98
CA VAL A 541 -4.77 -31.98 -35.62
C VAL A 541 -5.31 -30.81 -36.43
N GLY A 542 -6.21 -31.13 -37.39
CA GLY A 542 -6.89 -30.17 -38.23
C GLY A 542 -5.94 -29.24 -39.00
N GLU A 543 -6.17 -27.97 -38.93
CA GLU A 543 -5.37 -26.94 -39.63
C GLU A 543 -3.88 -26.92 -39.20
N PHE A 544 -3.55 -27.49 -38.06
CA PHE A 544 -2.18 -27.55 -37.51
C PHE A 544 -1.44 -28.87 -37.79
N ALA A 545 -2.08 -29.83 -38.49
CA ALA A 545 -1.53 -31.17 -38.73
C ALA A 545 -0.16 -31.17 -39.41
N LYS A 546 0.09 -30.20 -40.30
CA LYS A 546 1.35 -30.10 -41.06
C LYS A 546 2.43 -29.30 -40.33
N GLY A 547 2.13 -28.74 -39.17
CA GLY A 547 3.07 -27.91 -38.40
C GLY A 547 3.38 -26.55 -39.05
N VAL A 548 2.64 -26.13 -40.07
CA VAL A 548 2.84 -24.85 -40.73
C VAL A 548 1.47 -24.23 -41.03
N ILE A 549 1.32 -22.94 -40.71
CA ILE A 549 0.13 -22.16 -41.10
C ILE A 549 0.55 -20.82 -41.72
N GLY A 550 -0.33 -20.26 -42.55
CA GLY A 550 -0.05 -18.99 -43.24
C GLY A 550 -1.26 -18.08 -43.35
N SER A 551 -0.98 -16.77 -43.51
CA SER A 551 -2.02 -15.77 -43.79
C SER A 551 -2.77 -16.06 -45.11
N PRO A 552 -4.06 -15.67 -45.22
CA PRO A 552 -4.79 -14.75 -44.35
C PRO A 552 -5.36 -15.45 -43.13
N PHE A 553 -5.00 -14.94 -41.93
CA PHE A 553 -5.38 -15.56 -40.66
C PHE A 553 -6.87 -15.45 -40.33
N HIS A 554 -7.62 -14.46 -40.89
CA HIS A 554 -9.06 -14.36 -40.65
C HIS A 554 -9.79 -15.58 -41.23
N SER A 555 -9.46 -16.01 -42.45
CA SER A 555 -10.06 -17.21 -43.04
C SER A 555 -9.69 -18.50 -42.29
N LEU A 556 -8.48 -18.55 -41.71
CA LEU A 556 -8.06 -19.65 -40.84
C LEU A 556 -8.89 -19.65 -39.54
N CYS A 557 -9.08 -18.49 -38.92
CA CYS A 557 -9.91 -18.34 -37.73
C CYS A 557 -11.36 -18.75 -37.96
N ASP A 558 -11.94 -18.42 -39.13
CA ASP A 558 -13.30 -18.82 -39.50
C ASP A 558 -13.42 -20.35 -39.59
N ARG A 559 -12.45 -21.04 -40.23
CA ARG A 559 -12.42 -22.51 -40.29
C ARG A 559 -12.24 -23.14 -38.92
N LEU A 560 -11.32 -22.61 -38.10
CA LEU A 560 -11.09 -23.06 -36.74
C LEU A 560 -12.33 -22.87 -35.86
N ALA A 561 -13.05 -21.76 -36.00
CA ALA A 561 -14.31 -21.54 -35.31
C ALA A 561 -15.38 -22.55 -35.67
N GLY A 562 -15.41 -23.02 -36.92
CA GLY A 562 -16.33 -24.08 -37.39
C GLY A 562 -16.07 -25.44 -36.78
N SER A 563 -14.84 -25.72 -36.34
CA SER A 563 -14.43 -26.98 -35.67
C SER A 563 -14.28 -26.85 -34.16
N ALA A 564 -14.41 -25.64 -33.59
CA ALA A 564 -14.33 -25.39 -32.19
C ALA A 564 -15.59 -25.84 -31.43
N PRO A 565 -15.49 -26.06 -30.10
CA PRO A 565 -16.65 -26.34 -29.25
C PRO A 565 -17.74 -25.27 -29.39
N SER A 566 -19.01 -25.68 -29.25
CA SER A 566 -20.17 -24.80 -29.43
C SER A 566 -20.05 -23.49 -28.62
N GLY A 567 -20.21 -22.35 -29.29
CA GLY A 567 -20.12 -21.02 -28.65
C GLY A 567 -18.73 -20.41 -28.59
N VAL A 568 -17.67 -21.12 -28.97
CA VAL A 568 -16.30 -20.60 -28.93
C VAL A 568 -16.01 -19.81 -30.21
N LYS A 569 -15.81 -18.49 -30.07
CA LYS A 569 -15.32 -17.65 -31.16
C LYS A 569 -13.79 -17.69 -31.18
N VAL A 570 -13.19 -17.77 -32.36
CA VAL A 570 -11.74 -17.80 -32.55
C VAL A 570 -11.28 -16.48 -33.19
N PRO A 571 -11.09 -15.41 -32.41
CA PRO A 571 -10.55 -14.17 -32.95
C PRO A 571 -9.07 -14.33 -33.34
N GLN A 572 -8.62 -13.53 -34.30
CA GLN A 572 -7.22 -13.58 -34.74
C GLN A 572 -6.21 -13.30 -33.61
N ALA A 573 -6.57 -12.45 -32.62
CA ALA A 573 -5.76 -12.20 -31.46
C ALA A 573 -5.53 -13.46 -30.61
N ALA A 574 -6.56 -14.29 -30.42
CA ALA A 574 -6.43 -15.56 -29.72
C ALA A 574 -5.55 -16.55 -30.48
N LEU A 575 -5.66 -16.61 -31.81
CA LEU A 575 -4.78 -17.45 -32.66
C LEU A 575 -3.31 -17.03 -32.50
N LEU A 576 -3.00 -15.74 -32.63
CA LEU A 576 -1.64 -15.23 -32.52
C LEU A 576 -1.06 -15.46 -31.09
N HIS A 577 -1.89 -15.32 -30.08
CA HIS A 577 -1.49 -15.62 -28.70
C HIS A 577 -1.25 -17.12 -28.50
N ALA A 578 -2.15 -17.97 -28.97
CA ALA A 578 -2.01 -19.43 -28.87
C ALA A 578 -0.76 -19.95 -29.62
N LEU A 579 -0.42 -19.38 -30.77
CA LEU A 579 0.82 -19.71 -31.50
C LEU A 579 2.06 -19.43 -30.65
N LYS A 580 2.09 -18.30 -29.98
CA LYS A 580 3.19 -17.94 -29.08
C LYS A 580 3.26 -18.88 -27.88
N GLU A 581 2.12 -19.19 -27.26
CA GLU A 581 2.03 -20.09 -26.11
C GLU A 581 2.40 -21.53 -26.45
N ALA A 582 2.05 -21.98 -27.66
CA ALA A 582 2.46 -23.29 -28.18
C ALA A 582 3.92 -23.34 -28.68
N GLY A 583 4.66 -22.23 -28.58
CA GLY A 583 6.06 -22.14 -29.01
C GLY A 583 6.25 -22.11 -30.53
N TRP A 584 5.22 -21.79 -31.30
CA TRP A 584 5.35 -21.70 -32.75
C TRP A 584 6.18 -20.49 -33.17
N ILE A 585 7.02 -20.68 -34.18
CA ILE A 585 8.01 -19.70 -34.64
C ILE A 585 7.42 -18.82 -35.74
N ASP A 586 7.56 -17.51 -35.58
CA ASP A 586 7.23 -16.53 -36.62
C ASP A 586 8.30 -16.52 -37.71
N CYS A 587 7.99 -17.07 -38.87
CA CYS A 587 8.91 -17.11 -40.01
C CYS A 587 8.83 -15.84 -40.87
N GLY A 588 8.00 -14.88 -40.51
CA GLY A 588 7.81 -13.63 -41.23
C GLY A 588 7.03 -13.77 -42.54
N ARG A 589 7.15 -12.77 -43.43
CA ARG A 589 6.51 -12.75 -44.71
C ARG A 589 7.38 -13.41 -45.79
N LEU A 590 7.02 -14.63 -46.19
CA LEU A 590 7.73 -15.40 -47.19
C LEU A 590 7.11 -15.28 -48.58
N LYS A 591 7.93 -15.11 -49.62
CA LYS A 591 7.58 -15.15 -51.04
C LYS A 591 8.06 -16.48 -51.63
N SER A 592 7.24 -17.11 -52.50
CA SER A 592 7.66 -18.26 -53.31
C SER A 592 7.91 -17.81 -54.74
N ARG A 593 8.77 -18.53 -55.47
CA ARG A 593 8.98 -18.33 -56.90
C ARG A 593 7.73 -18.72 -57.72
N GLU A 594 6.89 -19.58 -57.18
CA GLU A 594 5.68 -20.14 -57.81
C GLU A 594 4.42 -19.29 -57.54
N TYR A 595 4.47 -18.36 -56.55
CA TYR A 595 3.30 -17.58 -56.13
C TYR A 595 3.64 -16.11 -55.97
N ASP A 596 2.91 -15.22 -56.59
CA ASP A 596 3.16 -13.77 -56.60
C ASP A 596 2.89 -13.08 -55.23
N SER A 597 2.14 -13.72 -54.36
CA SER A 597 1.76 -13.14 -53.05
C SER A 597 2.70 -13.55 -51.93
N LYS A 598 3.05 -12.59 -51.05
CA LYS A 598 3.73 -12.89 -49.79
C LYS A 598 2.72 -13.37 -48.75
N LYS A 599 3.03 -14.47 -48.05
CA LYS A 599 2.25 -14.93 -46.89
C LYS A 599 3.05 -14.83 -45.61
N HIS A 600 2.44 -14.37 -44.52
CA HIS A 600 3.00 -14.44 -43.19
C HIS A 600 2.83 -15.87 -42.68
N ILE A 601 3.89 -16.51 -42.24
CA ILE A 601 3.95 -17.93 -41.91
C ILE A 601 4.40 -18.14 -40.49
N TYR A 602 3.74 -19.04 -39.79
CA TYR A 602 4.19 -19.63 -38.53
C TYR A 602 4.46 -21.11 -38.71
N CYS A 603 5.53 -21.61 -38.09
CA CYS A 603 5.83 -23.04 -38.09
C CYS A 603 6.05 -23.56 -36.68
N ALA A 604 5.86 -24.84 -36.54
CA ALA A 604 6.15 -25.53 -35.29
C ALA A 604 7.65 -25.57 -34.99
N PRO A 605 8.05 -25.68 -33.70
CA PRO A 605 9.45 -25.62 -33.29
C PRO A 605 10.36 -26.59 -34.01
N GLU A 606 9.91 -27.83 -34.21
CA GLU A 606 10.68 -28.88 -34.89
C GLU A 606 10.88 -28.63 -36.40
N LEU A 607 10.15 -27.69 -36.99
CA LEU A 607 10.28 -27.27 -38.37
C LEU A 607 11.08 -25.98 -38.55
N ALA A 608 11.70 -25.49 -37.49
CA ALA A 608 12.46 -24.24 -37.47
C ALA A 608 13.62 -24.19 -38.48
N GLU A 609 14.24 -25.35 -38.76
CA GLU A 609 15.39 -25.51 -39.66
C GLU A 609 14.98 -25.71 -41.13
N MET A 610 13.66 -25.87 -41.42
CA MET A 610 13.18 -25.99 -42.81
C MET A 610 13.49 -24.72 -43.61
N ASN A 611 13.89 -24.92 -44.87
CA ASN A 611 14.11 -23.77 -45.72
C ASN A 611 12.82 -23.00 -46.03
N LYS A 612 12.94 -21.70 -46.27
CA LYS A 612 11.81 -20.78 -46.43
C LYS A 612 10.90 -21.16 -47.61
N SER A 613 11.46 -21.79 -48.68
CA SER A 613 10.70 -22.22 -49.84
C SER A 613 9.85 -23.44 -49.52
N GLU A 614 10.35 -24.37 -48.71
CA GLU A 614 9.60 -25.56 -48.27
C GLU A 614 8.47 -25.18 -47.32
N LEU A 615 8.72 -24.31 -46.33
CA LEU A 615 7.69 -23.77 -45.44
C LEU A 615 6.59 -23.08 -46.25
N ARG A 616 6.96 -22.29 -47.26
CA ARG A 616 5.98 -21.60 -48.12
C ARG A 616 5.14 -22.57 -48.97
N ARG A 617 5.76 -23.63 -49.50
CA ARG A 617 5.07 -24.68 -50.26
C ARG A 617 4.11 -25.48 -49.38
N ALA A 618 4.50 -25.79 -48.14
CA ALA A 618 3.67 -26.54 -47.18
C ALA A 618 2.33 -25.83 -46.90
N VAL A 619 2.32 -24.48 -46.84
CA VAL A 619 1.10 -23.69 -46.65
C VAL A 619 0.17 -23.73 -47.85
N GLU A 620 0.69 -23.75 -49.09
CA GLU A 620 -0.14 -23.75 -50.31
C GLU A 620 -0.90 -25.08 -50.52
N ILE A 621 -0.32 -26.19 -50.11
CA ILE A 621 -0.95 -27.52 -50.23
C ILE A 621 -2.16 -27.65 -49.28
N THR A 622 -2.31 -26.77 -48.31
CA THR A 622 -3.41 -26.76 -47.34
C THR A 622 -4.65 -26.01 -47.79
N GLU A 623 -4.54 -25.14 -48.83
CA GLU A 623 -5.71 -24.45 -49.41
C GLU A 623 -6.34 -25.30 -50.50
N PRO A 624 -7.67 -25.50 -50.54
CA PRO A 624 -8.32 -26.12 -51.67
C PRO A 624 -8.04 -25.31 -52.95
N PRO A 625 -7.83 -25.96 -54.08
CA PRO A 625 -7.57 -25.26 -55.34
C PRO A 625 -8.71 -24.28 -55.61
N LYS A 626 -8.40 -23.01 -55.87
CA LYS A 626 -9.39 -22.02 -56.31
C LYS A 626 -10.04 -22.57 -57.59
N MET A 627 -11.36 -22.79 -57.56
CA MET A 627 -12.10 -23.06 -58.79
C MET A 627 -11.90 -21.88 -59.75
N VAL A 628 -11.12 -22.11 -60.79
CA VAL A 628 -11.03 -21.18 -61.93
C VAL A 628 -12.33 -21.35 -62.74
N VAL A 629 -13.24 -20.41 -62.58
CA VAL A 629 -14.39 -20.31 -63.47
C VAL A 629 -13.84 -19.90 -64.84
N ILE A 630 -13.66 -20.88 -65.72
CA ILE A 630 -13.38 -20.60 -67.10
C ILE A 630 -14.67 -20.02 -67.68
N LYS A 631 -14.66 -18.73 -68.07
CA LYS A 631 -15.72 -18.07 -68.83
C LYS A 631 -15.68 -18.50 -70.25
#